data_e6a1f0f4287ce6d11a7b8eea75af4954
#
_entry.id   e6a1f0f4287ce6d11a7b8eea75af4954
#
_cell.length_a   1.000
_cell.length_b   1.000
_cell.length_c   1.000
_cell.angle_alpha   90.00
_cell.angle_beta   90.00
_cell.angle_gamma   90.00
#
_symmetry.space_group_name_H-M   'P 1'
#
loop_
_entity.id
_entity.type
_entity.pdbx_description
1 polymer ?
#
loop_
_entity_poly.entity_id
_entity_poly.type
_entity_poly.pdbx_seq_one_letter_code
_entity_poly.pdbx_strand_id
1 'polypeptide(L)'
;MITTSGGGALICRSAEDANEIMWYATQARDAYPYYQHTAIGYNYRMSNVCAGIGRGQMKVLDAHIAHHKHVQALYEELLKDVPGVHIHKQPATGEYDSNFWLCTMTLDPQVKIKGQENAYKEVIKTAVGGAAGVIHQVDSPTTDCQPNDNVEALRVWMLNKKVECRPVWKPMHKQPVYAGTDVYTNGVEEEIFKVGMCLPAGPYVSDEDVRYIVDCIKEAIL
;
A
#
# COMPACT_ATOMS: atom_id res chain seq x y z
N MET A 1 -9.66 2.77 0.15
CA MET A 1 -10.86 2.86 1.05
C MET A 1 -11.55 4.22 0.89
N ILE A 2 -11.22 5.22 1.70
CA ILE A 2 -11.67 6.62 1.53
C ILE A 2 -10.47 7.56 1.50
N THR A 3 -10.65 8.77 0.99
CA THR A 3 -9.60 9.80 0.93
C THR A 3 -10.17 11.20 1.11
N THR A 4 -9.36 12.10 1.63
CA THR A 4 -9.71 13.52 1.81
C THR A 4 -8.76 14.45 1.05
N SER A 5 -7.93 13.94 0.15
CA SER A 5 -6.80 14.62 -0.48
C SER A 5 -5.64 14.91 0.47
N GLY A 6 -5.91 15.22 1.70
CA GLY A 6 -4.95 15.41 2.78
C GLY A 6 -5.65 15.48 4.13
N GLY A 7 -4.89 15.32 5.19
CA GLY A 7 -5.40 15.33 6.55
C GLY A 7 -5.31 13.96 7.23
N GLY A 8 -5.66 13.96 8.49
CA GLY A 8 -5.65 12.79 9.36
C GLY A 8 -6.42 13.09 10.63
N ALA A 9 -6.46 12.14 11.54
CA ALA A 9 -7.05 12.29 12.86
C ALA A 9 -6.13 11.69 13.92
N LEU A 10 -6.01 12.40 15.04
CA LEU A 10 -5.32 11.92 16.23
C LEU A 10 -6.34 11.82 17.36
N ILE A 11 -6.45 10.63 17.93
CA ILE A 11 -7.30 10.38 19.09
C ILE A 11 -6.43 10.47 20.33
N CYS A 12 -6.73 11.45 21.19
CA CYS A 12 -5.99 11.71 22.41
C CYS A 12 -6.59 10.98 23.62
N ARG A 13 -5.77 10.71 24.63
CA ARG A 13 -6.22 10.07 25.88
C ARG A 13 -6.96 11.01 26.80
N SER A 14 -6.65 12.31 26.72
CA SER A 14 -7.26 13.35 27.54
C SER A 14 -7.68 14.56 26.70
N ALA A 15 -8.58 15.38 27.23
CA ALA A 15 -8.93 16.66 26.63
C ALA A 15 -7.77 17.67 26.70
N GLU A 16 -6.92 17.56 27.72
CA GLU A 16 -5.72 18.39 27.87
C GLU A 16 -4.74 18.18 26.73
N ASP A 17 -4.38 16.91 26.46
CA ASP A 17 -3.52 16.54 25.31
C ASP A 17 -4.13 17.03 23.98
N ALA A 18 -5.45 16.85 23.80
CA ALA A 18 -6.14 17.28 22.59
C ALA A 18 -6.08 18.79 22.38
N ASN A 19 -6.23 19.57 23.45
CA ASN A 19 -6.16 21.04 23.40
C ASN A 19 -4.72 21.52 23.13
N GLU A 20 -3.73 20.92 23.75
CA GLU A 20 -2.31 21.26 23.51
C GLU A 20 -1.92 20.96 22.06
N ILE A 21 -2.26 19.78 21.55
CA ILE A 21 -1.99 19.39 20.16
C ILE A 21 -2.73 20.31 19.18
N MET A 22 -3.98 20.66 19.46
CA MET A 22 -4.75 21.59 18.66
C MET A 22 -4.10 22.98 18.64
N TRP A 23 -3.57 23.45 19.76
CA TRP A 23 -2.84 24.71 19.84
C TRP A 23 -1.60 24.68 18.93
N TYR A 24 -0.75 23.64 19.01
CA TYR A 24 0.38 23.48 18.09
C TYR A 24 -0.05 23.36 16.62
N ALA A 25 -1.12 22.63 16.33
CA ALA A 25 -1.64 22.44 14.98
C ALA A 25 -2.31 23.71 14.39
N THR A 26 -2.54 24.72 15.24
CA THR A 26 -3.07 26.04 14.84
C THR A 26 -2.05 27.15 15.07
N GLN A 27 -0.78 26.86 14.76
CA GLN A 27 0.35 27.78 14.78
C GLN A 27 0.83 28.20 16.20
N ALA A 28 0.46 27.47 17.25
CA ALA A 28 0.77 27.82 18.65
C ALA A 28 0.43 29.28 18.98
N ARG A 29 -0.72 29.76 18.49
CA ARG A 29 -1.18 31.12 18.75
C ARG A 29 -1.76 31.25 20.14
N ASP A 30 -1.26 32.20 20.89
CA ASP A 30 -1.77 32.55 22.23
C ASP A 30 -3.13 33.28 22.14
N ALA A 31 -3.92 33.21 23.21
CA ALA A 31 -5.27 33.72 23.26
C ALA A 31 -5.31 35.26 23.51
N TYR A 32 -4.63 36.02 22.66
CA TYR A 32 -4.65 37.48 22.66
C TYR A 32 -5.40 38.05 21.44
N PRO A 33 -5.90 39.28 21.49
CA PRO A 33 -6.55 39.91 20.34
C PRO A 33 -5.57 40.23 19.18
N TYR A 34 -4.28 40.17 19.43
CA TYR A 34 -3.19 40.28 18.47
C TYR A 34 -2.42 38.95 18.37
N TYR A 35 -1.60 38.81 17.33
CA TYR A 35 -0.78 37.62 17.14
C TYR A 35 0.40 37.61 18.13
N GLN A 36 0.41 36.66 19.03
CA GLN A 36 1.50 36.36 19.92
C GLN A 36 1.72 34.86 19.95
N HIS A 37 2.97 34.43 20.07
CA HIS A 37 3.38 33.04 20.08
C HIS A 37 4.46 32.84 21.16
N THR A 38 4.22 31.98 22.12
CA THR A 38 5.21 31.56 23.12
C THR A 38 5.95 30.30 22.71
N ALA A 39 5.49 29.63 21.65
CA ALA A 39 6.14 28.46 21.06
C ALA A 39 6.01 28.48 19.52
N ILE A 40 6.80 27.62 18.86
CA ILE A 40 6.71 27.42 17.42
C ILE A 40 5.65 26.36 17.13
N GLY A 41 4.66 26.70 16.31
CA GLY A 41 3.65 25.78 15.81
C GLY A 41 3.45 25.98 14.30
N TYR A 42 2.66 25.07 13.70
CA TYR A 42 2.44 25.03 12.25
C TYR A 42 0.95 24.98 11.95
N ASN A 43 0.59 25.25 10.69
CA ASN A 43 -0.77 25.07 10.20
C ASN A 43 -0.97 23.61 9.76
N TYR A 44 -1.33 22.75 10.71
CA TYR A 44 -1.59 21.32 10.49
C TYR A 44 -3.06 20.94 10.64
N ARG A 45 -3.93 21.91 10.89
CA ARG A 45 -5.36 21.63 10.98
C ARG A 45 -5.95 21.28 9.62
N MET A 46 -6.79 20.23 9.57
CA MET A 46 -7.52 19.85 8.36
C MET A 46 -8.35 21.04 7.85
N SER A 47 -8.23 21.33 6.55
CA SER A 47 -9.04 22.37 5.92
C SER A 47 -10.51 21.97 5.82
N ASN A 48 -11.41 22.96 5.72
CA ASN A 48 -12.83 22.71 5.54
C ASN A 48 -13.14 21.96 4.22
N VAL A 49 -12.30 22.17 3.18
CA VAL A 49 -12.44 21.45 1.90
C VAL A 49 -12.17 19.95 2.10
N CYS A 50 -11.03 19.60 2.72
CA CYS A 50 -10.71 18.20 3.04
C CYS A 50 -11.75 17.57 3.98
N ALA A 51 -12.22 18.32 4.99
CA ALA A 51 -13.27 17.86 5.89
C ALA A 51 -14.61 17.61 5.16
N GLY A 52 -14.96 18.46 4.20
CA GLY A 52 -16.14 18.29 3.37
C GLY A 52 -16.07 17.04 2.50
N ILE A 53 -14.91 16.79 1.87
CA ILE A 53 -14.65 15.55 1.12
C ILE A 53 -14.80 14.34 2.06
N GLY A 54 -14.17 14.38 3.24
CA GLY A 54 -14.24 13.30 4.23
C GLY A 54 -15.67 12.97 4.65
N ARG A 55 -16.52 13.98 4.88
CA ARG A 55 -17.95 13.76 5.18
C ARG A 55 -18.70 13.07 4.04
N GLY A 56 -18.34 13.38 2.79
CA GLY A 56 -18.89 12.68 1.62
C GLY A 56 -18.42 11.23 1.56
N GLN A 57 -17.14 11.01 1.76
CA GLN A 57 -16.49 9.68 1.73
C GLN A 57 -17.01 8.75 2.84
N MET A 58 -17.30 9.28 4.04
CA MET A 58 -17.88 8.49 5.13
C MET A 58 -19.24 7.89 4.79
N LYS A 59 -20.00 8.49 3.87
CA LYS A 59 -21.32 7.96 3.46
C LYS A 59 -21.22 6.67 2.64
N VAL A 60 -20.08 6.42 2.02
CA VAL A 60 -19.85 5.25 1.16
C VAL A 60 -18.85 4.26 1.78
N LEU A 61 -18.35 4.53 2.98
CA LEU A 61 -17.30 3.72 3.62
C LEU A 61 -17.71 2.26 3.77
N ASP A 62 -18.89 1.98 4.31
CA ASP A 62 -19.35 0.60 4.55
C ASP A 62 -19.52 -0.18 3.23
N ALA A 63 -20.02 0.50 2.19
CA ALA A 63 -20.14 -0.09 0.86
C ALA A 63 -18.76 -0.40 0.26
N HIS A 64 -17.79 0.48 0.45
CA HIS A 64 -16.39 0.22 0.01
C HIS A 64 -15.76 -0.92 0.78
N ILE A 65 -15.96 -1.03 2.10
CA ILE A 65 -15.46 -2.15 2.91
C ILE A 65 -16.07 -3.47 2.42
N ALA A 66 -17.38 -3.51 2.22
CA ALA A 66 -18.06 -4.70 1.72
C ALA A 66 -17.53 -5.11 0.33
N HIS A 67 -17.31 -4.14 -0.56
CA HIS A 67 -16.75 -4.38 -1.88
C HIS A 67 -15.31 -4.94 -1.81
N HIS A 68 -14.44 -4.37 -0.98
CA HIS A 68 -13.07 -4.90 -0.82
C HIS A 68 -13.07 -6.34 -0.27
N LYS A 69 -13.94 -6.65 0.70
CA LYS A 69 -14.12 -8.02 1.20
C LYS A 69 -14.59 -8.97 0.10
N HIS A 70 -15.52 -8.52 -0.76
CA HIS A 70 -15.99 -9.29 -1.92
C HIS A 70 -14.85 -9.56 -2.92
N VAL A 71 -14.08 -8.53 -3.30
CA VAL A 71 -12.93 -8.66 -4.22
C VAL A 71 -11.89 -9.64 -3.66
N GLN A 72 -11.58 -9.55 -2.37
CA GLN A 72 -10.68 -10.49 -1.69
C GLN A 72 -11.19 -11.93 -1.81
N ALA A 73 -12.46 -12.16 -1.47
CA ALA A 73 -13.07 -13.48 -1.55
C ALA A 73 -13.07 -14.04 -2.98
N LEU A 74 -13.26 -13.19 -3.98
CA LEU A 74 -13.23 -13.57 -5.38
C LEU A 74 -11.83 -13.99 -5.83
N TYR A 75 -10.77 -13.27 -5.44
CA TYR A 75 -9.40 -13.69 -5.67
C TYR A 75 -9.08 -15.02 -4.98
N GLU A 76 -9.51 -15.19 -3.72
CA GLU A 76 -9.32 -16.44 -2.98
C GLU A 76 -9.96 -17.63 -3.70
N GLU A 77 -11.16 -17.45 -4.22
CA GLU A 77 -11.88 -18.52 -4.94
C GLU A 77 -11.23 -18.83 -6.29
N LEU A 78 -10.89 -17.82 -7.08
CA LEU A 78 -10.39 -18.00 -8.44
C LEU A 78 -8.94 -18.47 -8.52
N LEU A 79 -8.14 -18.23 -7.47
CA LEU A 79 -6.72 -18.61 -7.42
C LEU A 79 -6.43 -19.81 -6.51
N LYS A 80 -7.43 -20.36 -5.81
CA LYS A 80 -7.25 -21.44 -4.84
C LYS A 80 -6.54 -22.69 -5.38
N ASP A 81 -6.77 -23.01 -6.65
CA ASP A 81 -6.26 -24.21 -7.32
C ASP A 81 -5.08 -23.91 -8.24
N VAL A 82 -4.52 -22.69 -8.20
CA VAL A 82 -3.36 -22.32 -9.01
C VAL A 82 -2.08 -22.69 -8.26
N PRO A 83 -1.30 -23.67 -8.78
CA PRO A 83 -0.13 -24.17 -8.06
C PRO A 83 0.90 -23.05 -7.82
N GLY A 84 1.39 -22.95 -6.59
CA GLY A 84 2.42 -21.99 -6.20
C GLY A 84 1.96 -20.54 -6.09
N VAL A 85 0.66 -20.28 -6.13
CA VAL A 85 0.05 -18.97 -5.89
C VAL A 85 -0.77 -19.03 -4.62
N HIS A 86 -0.48 -18.15 -3.66
CA HIS A 86 -1.15 -18.14 -2.37
C HIS A 86 -1.69 -16.74 -2.06
N ILE A 87 -3.01 -16.61 -1.93
CA ILE A 87 -3.63 -15.37 -1.47
C ILE A 87 -3.48 -15.26 0.04
N HIS A 88 -3.02 -14.12 0.51
CA HIS A 88 -2.92 -13.85 1.94
C HIS A 88 -4.30 -13.67 2.54
N LYS A 89 -4.67 -14.56 3.46
CA LYS A 89 -5.98 -14.60 4.11
C LYS A 89 -5.92 -14.00 5.51
N GLN A 90 -7.03 -13.46 5.95
CA GLN A 90 -7.20 -13.11 7.35
C GLN A 90 -7.19 -14.37 8.22
N PRO A 91 -6.52 -14.37 9.41
CA PRO A 91 -6.61 -15.46 10.35
C PRO A 91 -8.07 -15.77 10.74
N ALA A 92 -8.42 -17.07 10.77
CA ALA A 92 -9.78 -17.52 11.05
C ALA A 92 -10.16 -17.53 12.55
N THR A 93 -9.45 -16.77 13.39
CA THR A 93 -9.68 -16.76 14.85
C THR A 93 -10.91 -15.98 15.27
N GLY A 94 -11.49 -15.15 14.39
CA GLY A 94 -12.59 -14.24 14.71
C GLY A 94 -12.19 -12.99 15.49
N GLU A 95 -10.91 -12.84 15.84
CA GLU A 95 -10.38 -11.68 16.57
C GLU A 95 -10.06 -10.50 15.68
N TYR A 96 -10.03 -10.72 14.35
CA TYR A 96 -9.64 -9.73 13.35
C TYR A 96 -10.77 -9.51 12.35
N ASP A 97 -10.94 -8.27 11.92
CA ASP A 97 -11.84 -7.90 10.82
C ASP A 97 -11.10 -6.93 9.88
N SER A 98 -10.42 -7.51 8.90
CA SER A 98 -9.70 -6.75 7.88
C SER A 98 -10.69 -6.05 6.94
N ASN A 99 -10.36 -4.83 6.56
CA ASN A 99 -11.06 -4.14 5.48
C ASN A 99 -10.52 -4.48 4.09
N PHE A 100 -9.46 -5.31 4.01
CA PHE A 100 -8.77 -5.70 2.77
C PHE A 100 -8.50 -4.51 1.84
N TRP A 101 -7.90 -3.46 2.39
CA TRP A 101 -7.47 -2.31 1.59
C TRP A 101 -6.69 -2.73 0.35
N LEU A 102 -5.86 -3.75 0.46
CA LEU A 102 -5.17 -4.41 -0.64
C LEU A 102 -5.38 -5.91 -0.55
N CYS A 103 -5.50 -6.55 -1.71
CA CYS A 103 -5.39 -7.99 -1.84
C CYS A 103 -3.93 -8.32 -2.12
N THR A 104 -3.33 -9.20 -1.34
CA THR A 104 -1.94 -9.60 -1.51
C THR A 104 -1.82 -11.09 -1.76
N MET A 105 -0.83 -11.45 -2.57
CA MET A 105 -0.48 -12.85 -2.82
C MET A 105 1.01 -13.07 -2.69
N THR A 106 1.42 -14.31 -2.52
CA THR A 106 2.81 -14.76 -2.64
C THR A 106 2.94 -15.81 -3.71
N LEU A 107 4.13 -15.87 -4.32
CA LEU A 107 4.53 -16.90 -5.28
C LEU A 107 5.55 -17.81 -4.64
N ASP A 108 5.36 -19.12 -4.78
CA ASP A 108 6.41 -20.07 -4.41
C ASP A 108 7.67 -19.79 -5.26
N PRO A 109 8.88 -19.87 -4.66
CA PRO A 109 10.11 -19.56 -5.37
C PRO A 109 10.38 -20.41 -6.63
N GLN A 110 9.79 -21.62 -6.69
CA GLN A 110 9.94 -22.54 -7.83
C GLN A 110 8.97 -22.26 -8.99
N VAL A 111 7.98 -21.40 -8.80
CA VAL A 111 7.04 -21.05 -9.89
C VAL A 111 7.80 -20.38 -11.02
N LYS A 112 7.58 -20.84 -12.24
CA LYS A 112 8.18 -20.28 -13.43
C LYS A 112 7.21 -19.32 -14.11
N ILE A 113 7.70 -18.12 -14.40
CA ILE A 113 6.91 -17.06 -15.04
C ILE A 113 7.51 -16.76 -16.42
N LYS A 114 6.68 -16.57 -17.40
CA LYS A 114 7.09 -16.17 -18.75
C LYS A 114 7.91 -14.88 -18.72
N GLY A 115 9.08 -14.90 -19.36
CA GLY A 115 10.00 -13.76 -19.37
C GLY A 115 10.89 -13.62 -18.13
N GLN A 116 10.86 -14.58 -17.20
CA GLN A 116 11.66 -14.55 -15.98
C GLN A 116 13.16 -14.42 -16.24
N GLU A 117 13.64 -14.98 -17.33
CA GLU A 117 15.05 -14.87 -17.74
C GLU A 117 15.50 -13.44 -18.07
N ASN A 118 14.54 -12.54 -18.24
CA ASN A 118 14.78 -11.11 -18.51
C ASN A 118 14.52 -10.21 -17.28
N ALA A 119 14.13 -10.79 -16.14
CA ALA A 119 13.89 -10.04 -14.92
C ALA A 119 15.14 -9.19 -14.59
N TYR A 120 14.91 -7.92 -14.27
CA TYR A 120 15.95 -6.94 -13.93
C TYR A 120 17.01 -6.61 -15.01
N LYS A 121 16.97 -7.20 -16.22
CA LYS A 121 17.88 -6.79 -17.30
C LYS A 121 17.62 -5.36 -17.74
N GLU A 122 16.36 -4.95 -17.76
CA GLU A 122 15.95 -3.55 -17.93
C GLU A 122 15.05 -3.16 -16.76
N VAL A 123 15.43 -2.15 -16.01
CA VAL A 123 14.60 -1.64 -14.92
C VAL A 123 13.41 -0.89 -15.53
N ILE A 124 12.27 -1.56 -15.65
CA ILE A 124 11.02 -0.90 -16.04
C ILE A 124 10.55 -0.09 -14.83
N LYS A 125 10.84 1.20 -14.88
CA LYS A 125 10.44 2.14 -13.84
C LYS A 125 8.93 2.34 -13.88
N THR A 126 8.26 2.05 -12.78
CA THR A 126 6.88 2.48 -12.60
C THR A 126 6.88 3.98 -12.37
N ALA A 127 6.10 4.73 -13.14
CA ALA A 127 5.92 6.15 -12.89
C ALA A 127 5.31 6.32 -11.49
N VAL A 128 6.06 6.94 -10.59
CA VAL A 128 5.59 7.24 -9.24
C VAL A 128 4.92 8.61 -9.26
N GLY A 129 3.61 8.63 -8.98
CA GLY A 129 2.84 9.84 -8.80
C GLY A 129 2.73 10.69 -10.08
N GLY A 130 1.58 10.77 -10.68
CA GLY A 130 1.20 11.40 -11.95
C GLY A 130 1.65 12.84 -12.26
N ALA A 131 2.67 13.35 -11.62
CA ALA A 131 3.38 14.53 -12.05
C ALA A 131 4.63 14.11 -12.83
N ALA A 132 5.01 14.85 -13.83
CA ALA A 132 6.33 14.81 -14.46
C ALA A 132 7.39 15.11 -13.37
N GLY A 133 7.45 14.23 -12.38
CA GLY A 133 8.29 14.38 -11.21
C GLY A 133 9.73 14.13 -11.58
N VAL A 134 10.60 14.88 -10.98
CA VAL A 134 12.03 14.64 -10.98
C VAL A 134 12.24 13.22 -10.42
N ILE A 135 12.59 12.28 -11.30
CA ILE A 135 13.03 10.95 -10.86
C ILE A 135 14.39 11.15 -10.21
N HIS A 136 14.43 11.08 -8.89
CA HIS A 136 15.70 11.04 -8.18
C HIS A 136 16.37 9.70 -8.50
N GLN A 137 17.38 9.73 -9.36
CA GLN A 137 18.15 8.57 -9.72
C GLN A 137 19.19 8.34 -8.63
N VAL A 138 19.08 7.24 -7.92
CA VAL A 138 20.08 6.81 -6.94
C VAL A 138 21.07 5.92 -7.67
N ASP A 139 22.34 6.30 -7.68
CA ASP A 139 23.42 5.61 -8.38
C ASP A 139 23.84 4.29 -7.69
N SER A 140 23.31 4.02 -6.52
CA SER A 140 23.60 2.80 -5.75
C SER A 140 22.32 2.04 -5.42
N PRO A 141 21.92 1.06 -6.24
CA PRO A 141 20.84 0.17 -5.87
C PRO A 141 21.30 -0.68 -4.68
N THR A 142 20.60 -0.59 -3.56
CA THR A 142 20.72 -1.60 -2.51
C THR A 142 20.03 -2.87 -2.99
N THR A 143 20.79 -3.80 -3.53
CA THR A 143 20.29 -5.05 -4.12
C THR A 143 20.21 -6.20 -3.11
N ASP A 144 20.53 -5.95 -1.85
CA ASP A 144 20.55 -6.93 -0.77
C ASP A 144 19.13 -7.42 -0.38
N CYS A 145 18.09 -6.66 -0.75
CA CYS A 145 16.70 -7.03 -0.52
C CYS A 145 15.82 -6.47 -1.64
N GLN A 146 15.37 -7.34 -2.54
CA GLN A 146 14.48 -7.04 -3.66
C GLN A 146 13.53 -8.21 -3.92
N PRO A 147 12.40 -8.00 -4.62
CA PRO A 147 11.58 -9.09 -5.11
C PRO A 147 12.40 -10.05 -5.97
N ASN A 148 12.07 -11.33 -5.96
CA ASN A 148 12.77 -12.31 -6.78
C ASN A 148 12.35 -12.19 -8.27
N ASP A 149 13.05 -12.91 -9.14
CA ASP A 149 12.88 -12.79 -10.59
C ASP A 149 11.48 -13.18 -11.07
N ASN A 150 10.80 -14.10 -10.40
CA ASN A 150 9.45 -14.49 -10.80
C ASN A 150 8.40 -13.43 -10.42
N VAL A 151 8.55 -12.74 -9.29
CA VAL A 151 7.70 -11.61 -8.92
C VAL A 151 7.89 -10.44 -9.89
N GLU A 152 9.14 -10.11 -10.22
CA GLU A 152 9.43 -9.04 -11.18
C GLU A 152 8.91 -9.39 -12.59
N ALA A 153 9.12 -10.62 -13.04
CA ALA A 153 8.60 -11.08 -14.34
C ALA A 153 7.06 -11.00 -14.40
N LEU A 154 6.38 -11.44 -13.33
CA LEU A 154 4.92 -11.34 -13.26
C LEU A 154 4.47 -9.87 -13.26
N ARG A 155 5.14 -9.00 -12.52
CA ARG A 155 4.84 -7.56 -12.52
C ARG A 155 4.93 -6.96 -13.92
N VAL A 156 5.99 -7.27 -14.66
CA VAL A 156 6.19 -6.80 -16.05
C VAL A 156 5.15 -7.39 -16.99
N TRP A 157 4.86 -8.69 -16.86
CA TRP A 157 3.80 -9.35 -17.62
C TRP A 157 2.45 -8.67 -17.44
N MET A 158 2.05 -8.45 -16.18
CA MET A 158 0.79 -7.78 -15.84
C MET A 158 0.75 -6.36 -16.40
N LEU A 159 1.84 -5.61 -16.30
CA LEU A 159 1.93 -4.26 -16.85
C LEU A 159 1.70 -4.24 -18.37
N ASN A 160 2.25 -5.21 -19.11
CA ASN A 160 2.02 -5.37 -20.54
C ASN A 160 0.56 -5.69 -20.87
N LYS A 161 -0.15 -6.33 -19.96
CA LYS A 161 -1.60 -6.58 -20.03
C LYS A 161 -2.44 -5.40 -19.50
N LYS A 162 -1.83 -4.25 -19.21
CA LYS A 162 -2.47 -3.04 -18.66
C LYS A 162 -3.02 -3.22 -17.25
N VAL A 163 -2.46 -4.14 -16.49
CA VAL A 163 -2.77 -4.37 -15.07
C VAL A 163 -1.58 -3.92 -14.23
N GLU A 164 -1.80 -2.92 -13.37
CA GLU A 164 -0.77 -2.45 -12.47
C GLU A 164 -0.76 -3.29 -11.19
N CYS A 165 0.23 -4.15 -11.05
CA CYS A 165 0.56 -4.85 -9.82
C CYS A 165 1.86 -4.31 -9.23
N ARG A 166 2.02 -4.39 -7.92
CA ARG A 166 3.24 -3.93 -7.24
C ARG A 166 3.72 -5.00 -6.27
N PRO A 167 5.04 -5.18 -6.10
CA PRO A 167 5.56 -5.94 -4.98
C PRO A 167 5.00 -5.40 -3.67
N VAL A 168 4.88 -6.24 -2.64
CA VAL A 168 4.60 -5.78 -1.29
C VAL A 168 5.73 -4.87 -0.78
N TRP A 169 5.56 -4.23 0.38
CA TRP A 169 6.50 -3.21 0.83
C TRP A 169 7.87 -3.77 1.21
N LYS A 170 8.93 -3.10 0.73
CA LYS A 170 10.27 -3.33 1.21
C LYS A 170 10.32 -3.02 2.71
N PRO A 171 10.86 -3.94 3.55
CA PRO A 171 10.95 -3.73 4.98
C PRO A 171 11.67 -2.43 5.35
N MET A 172 11.20 -1.74 6.39
CA MET A 172 11.71 -0.42 6.77
C MET A 172 13.20 -0.44 7.07
N HIS A 173 13.70 -1.45 7.78
CA HIS A 173 15.13 -1.59 8.08
C HIS A 173 16.01 -1.87 6.85
N LYS A 174 15.40 -2.25 5.72
CA LYS A 174 16.07 -2.40 4.41
C LYS A 174 15.98 -1.14 3.55
N GLN A 175 15.30 -0.10 4.01
CA GLN A 175 15.34 1.19 3.32
C GLN A 175 16.68 1.88 3.58
N PRO A 176 17.37 2.39 2.55
CA PRO A 176 18.69 3.01 2.71
C PRO A 176 18.74 4.11 3.77
N VAL A 177 17.65 4.85 3.93
CA VAL A 177 17.54 5.95 4.91
C VAL A 177 17.61 5.47 6.37
N TYR A 178 17.33 4.19 6.63
CA TYR A 178 17.38 3.57 7.96
C TYR A 178 18.57 2.62 8.16
N ALA A 179 19.55 2.67 7.25
CA ALA A 179 20.76 1.86 7.39
C ALA A 179 21.47 2.17 8.71
N GLY A 180 21.77 1.13 9.51
CA GLY A 180 22.44 1.27 10.79
C GLY A 180 21.55 1.63 11.98
N THR A 181 20.23 1.68 11.82
CA THR A 181 19.29 1.80 12.94
C THR A 181 19.06 0.45 13.62
N ASP A 182 18.68 0.49 14.90
CA ASP A 182 18.29 -0.72 15.63
C ASP A 182 17.06 -1.36 15.00
N VAL A 183 17.05 -2.70 14.95
CA VAL A 183 15.99 -3.47 14.36
C VAL A 183 15.61 -4.67 15.22
N TYR A 184 14.31 -4.93 15.32
CA TYR A 184 13.77 -6.15 15.90
C TYR A 184 13.07 -6.94 14.80
N THR A 185 13.71 -7.99 14.31
CA THR A 185 13.21 -8.80 13.20
C THR A 185 13.50 -10.27 13.39
N ASN A 186 12.68 -11.12 12.79
CA ASN A 186 12.96 -12.55 12.61
C ASN A 186 13.13 -12.92 11.12
N GLY A 187 13.17 -11.93 10.21
CA GLY A 187 13.40 -12.10 8.78
C GLY A 187 12.16 -12.44 7.95
N VAL A 188 11.01 -12.69 8.56
CA VAL A 188 9.77 -13.07 7.84
C VAL A 188 9.33 -11.99 6.86
N GLU A 189 9.44 -10.72 7.24
CA GLU A 189 9.08 -9.58 6.39
C GLU A 189 9.95 -9.48 5.14
N GLU A 190 11.23 -9.86 5.21
CA GLU A 190 12.13 -9.92 4.06
C GLU A 190 11.74 -11.05 3.11
N GLU A 191 11.41 -12.22 3.65
CA GLU A 191 10.96 -13.36 2.85
C GLU A 191 9.63 -13.08 2.16
N ILE A 192 8.67 -12.45 2.86
CA ILE A 192 7.40 -12.01 2.26
C ILE A 192 7.64 -10.98 1.15
N PHE A 193 8.55 -10.02 1.35
CA PHE A 193 8.88 -9.02 0.33
C PHE A 193 9.46 -9.65 -0.94
N LYS A 194 10.29 -10.67 -0.80
CA LYS A 194 10.89 -11.37 -1.95
C LYS A 194 9.86 -12.04 -2.86
N VAL A 195 8.77 -12.54 -2.30
CA VAL A 195 7.79 -13.37 -3.00
C VAL A 195 6.40 -12.73 -3.13
N GLY A 196 6.19 -11.59 -2.52
CA GLY A 196 4.87 -10.97 -2.35
C GLY A 196 4.51 -9.92 -3.40
N MET A 197 3.25 -9.90 -3.78
CA MET A 197 2.69 -8.95 -4.74
C MET A 197 1.31 -8.47 -4.29
N CYS A 198 1.02 -7.18 -4.51
CA CYS A 198 -0.30 -6.57 -4.37
C CYS A 198 -1.06 -6.64 -5.68
N LEU A 199 -2.30 -7.07 -5.62
CA LEU A 199 -3.24 -7.11 -6.73
C LEU A 199 -4.19 -5.90 -6.68
N PRO A 200 -4.75 -5.45 -7.82
CA PRO A 200 -5.76 -4.41 -7.84
C PRO A 200 -6.96 -4.78 -6.97
N ALA A 201 -7.36 -3.88 -6.08
CA ALA A 201 -8.45 -4.08 -5.12
C ALA A 201 -9.24 -2.78 -4.83
N GLY A 202 -9.19 -1.83 -5.76
CA GLY A 202 -9.85 -0.54 -5.59
C GLY A 202 -11.38 -0.64 -5.62
N PRO A 203 -12.10 0.41 -5.17
CA PRO A 203 -13.57 0.39 -5.08
C PRO A 203 -14.28 0.33 -6.44
N TYR A 204 -13.56 0.45 -7.54
CA TYR A 204 -14.07 0.38 -8.90
C TYR A 204 -13.63 -0.87 -9.67
N VAL A 205 -12.93 -1.81 -9.02
CA VAL A 205 -12.53 -3.09 -9.63
C VAL A 205 -13.75 -3.99 -9.70
N SER A 206 -14.22 -4.29 -10.90
CA SER A 206 -15.38 -5.16 -11.12
C SER A 206 -15.02 -6.65 -11.01
N ASP A 207 -16.03 -7.51 -10.95
CA ASP A 207 -15.83 -8.97 -10.98
C ASP A 207 -15.18 -9.41 -12.31
N GLU A 208 -15.51 -8.74 -13.41
CA GLU A 208 -14.89 -8.98 -14.70
C GLU A 208 -13.41 -8.59 -14.69
N ASP A 209 -13.05 -7.47 -14.08
CA ASP A 209 -11.65 -7.07 -13.92
C ASP A 209 -10.87 -8.10 -13.10
N VAL A 210 -11.45 -8.58 -12.00
CA VAL A 210 -10.81 -9.63 -11.18
C VAL A 210 -10.59 -10.90 -11.99
N ARG A 211 -11.57 -11.35 -12.79
CA ARG A 211 -11.43 -12.54 -13.65
C ARG A 211 -10.34 -12.31 -14.69
N TYR A 212 -10.33 -11.16 -15.35
CA TYR A 212 -9.28 -10.80 -16.31
C TYR A 212 -7.88 -10.82 -15.67
N ILE A 213 -7.73 -10.23 -14.47
CA ILE A 213 -6.46 -10.22 -13.73
C ILE A 213 -6.02 -11.66 -13.42
N VAL A 214 -6.93 -12.48 -12.94
CA VAL A 214 -6.65 -13.90 -12.64
C VAL A 214 -6.25 -14.67 -13.88
N ASP A 215 -6.93 -14.47 -15.00
CA ASP A 215 -6.59 -15.12 -16.27
C ASP A 215 -5.19 -14.68 -16.76
N CYS A 216 -4.84 -13.41 -16.63
CA CYS A 216 -3.50 -12.91 -16.91
C CYS A 216 -2.42 -13.57 -16.02
N ILE A 217 -2.71 -13.79 -14.73
CA ILE A 217 -1.80 -14.49 -13.80
C ILE A 217 -1.61 -15.95 -14.24
N LYS A 218 -2.71 -16.65 -14.50
CA LYS A 218 -2.69 -18.05 -14.97
C LYS A 218 -1.94 -18.20 -16.29
N GLU A 219 -2.14 -17.26 -17.22
CA GLU A 219 -1.43 -17.23 -18.49
C GLU A 219 0.08 -16.99 -18.35
N ALA A 220 0.51 -16.26 -17.31
CA ALA A 220 1.92 -15.98 -17.04
C ALA A 220 2.71 -17.20 -16.56
N ILE A 221 2.06 -18.11 -15.86
CA ILE A 221 2.68 -19.31 -15.25
C ILE A 221 2.98 -20.35 -16.34
N LEU A 222 4.19 -20.97 -16.26
CA LEU A 222 4.68 -21.99 -17.20
C LEU A 222 4.42 -23.40 -16.70
#